data_82250eb41ca502da0899f703cabebf01
#
_entry.id   82250eb41ca502da0899f703cabebf01
#
_cell.length_a   1.000
_cell.length_b   1.000
_cell.length_c   1.000
_cell.angle_alpha   90.00
_cell.angle_beta   90.00
_cell.angle_gamma   90.00
#
_symmetry.space_group_name_H-M   'P 1'
#
loop_
_entity.id
_entity.type
_entity.pdbx_description
1 polymer ?
#
loop_
_entity_poly.entity_id
_entity_poly.type
_entity_poly.pdbx_seq_one_letter_code
_entity_poly.pdbx_strand_id
1 'polypeptide(L)'
;MLSRGTSTSGTYNNKMALLGFLLGSAQQQAGSDVQTLCLLMSISKDVTERYVATNPEDVQIQQRLMAMRQDLRACLANQAEAHAWADS
;
A
#
# COMPACT_ATOMS: atom_id res chain seq x y z
N MET A 1 -24.34 13.50 5.37
CA MET A 1 -24.13 13.36 5.02
C MET A 1 -23.70 13.06 4.31
N LEU A 2 -23.45 12.87 4.22
CA LEU A 2 -23.18 12.63 3.70
C LEU A 2 -22.80 12.44 2.76
N SER A 3 -22.48 12.50 2.66
CA SER A 3 -22.04 12.45 1.83
C SER A 3 -21.93 11.82 0.93
N ARG A 4 -22.61 11.60 0.59
CA ARG A 4 -22.69 11.17 -0.28
C ARG A 4 -22.13 11.35 -1.25
N GLY A 5 -22.52 11.66 -1.83
CA GLY A 5 -21.84 12.02 -2.92
C GLY A 5 -20.43 12.02 -2.71
N THR A 6 -19.99 11.29 -1.85
CA THR A 6 -18.61 11.20 -1.57
C THR A 6 -17.86 10.92 -2.82
N SER A 7 -16.93 11.75 -3.14
CA SER A 7 -16.12 11.54 -4.30
C SER A 7 -15.29 10.26 -4.14
N THR A 8 -14.93 9.66 -5.26
CA THR A 8 -14.05 8.52 -5.27
C THR A 8 -12.76 8.83 -4.52
N SER A 9 -12.32 10.07 -4.61
CA SER A 9 -11.13 10.55 -3.93
C SER A 9 -11.25 10.45 -2.42
N GLY A 10 -12.43 10.81 -1.87
CA GLY A 10 -12.65 10.68 -0.44
C GLY A 10 -12.60 9.24 0.03
N THR A 11 -13.22 8.34 -0.73
CA THR A 11 -13.18 6.92 -0.42
C THR A 11 -11.76 6.37 -0.45
N TYR A 12 -11.00 6.75 -1.49
CA TYR A 12 -9.62 6.34 -1.61
C TYR A 12 -8.80 6.83 -0.41
N ASN A 13 -8.95 8.09 -0.03
CA ASN A 13 -8.19 8.68 1.07
C ASN A 13 -8.52 7.97 2.38
N ASN A 14 -9.77 7.62 2.60
CA ASN A 14 -10.16 6.89 3.80
C ASN A 14 -9.52 5.52 3.87
N LYS A 15 -9.51 4.80 2.75
CA LYS A 15 -8.86 3.49 2.69
C LYS A 15 -7.36 3.61 2.92
N MET A 16 -6.73 4.62 2.33
CA MET A 16 -5.29 4.80 2.49
C MET A 16 -4.93 5.21 3.91
N ALA A 17 -5.78 6.00 4.56
CA ALA A 17 -5.53 6.37 5.95
C ALA A 17 -5.57 5.14 6.86
N LEU A 18 -6.56 4.26 6.63
CA LEU A 18 -6.65 3.02 7.40
C LEU A 18 -5.45 2.12 7.15
N LEU A 19 -5.07 1.97 5.88
CA LEU A 19 -3.92 1.13 5.53
C LEU A 19 -2.63 1.68 6.13
N GLY A 20 -2.46 3.01 6.13
CA GLY A 20 -1.31 3.64 6.75
C GLY A 20 -1.26 3.38 8.24
N PHE A 21 -2.41 3.44 8.91
CA PHE A 21 -2.49 3.13 10.33
C PHE A 21 -2.09 1.67 10.59
N LEU A 22 -2.62 0.75 9.80
CA LEU A 22 -2.32 -0.66 9.95
C LEU A 22 -0.84 -0.94 9.69
N LEU A 23 -0.26 -0.29 8.70
CA LEU A 23 1.14 -0.46 8.37
C LEU A 23 2.03 0.02 9.51
N GLY A 24 1.73 1.20 10.07
CA GLY A 24 2.48 1.72 11.20
C GLY A 24 2.37 0.82 12.42
N SER A 25 1.18 0.30 12.67
CA SER A 25 0.93 -0.60 13.77
C SER A 25 1.72 -1.90 13.61
N ALA A 26 1.73 -2.44 12.40
CA ALA A 26 2.47 -3.66 12.09
C ALA A 26 3.97 -3.46 12.28
N GLN A 27 4.49 -2.31 11.87
CA GLN A 27 5.90 -2.00 12.05
C GLN A 27 6.29 -1.95 13.53
N GLN A 28 5.42 -1.38 14.36
CA GLN A 28 5.70 -1.26 15.79
C GLN A 28 5.63 -2.60 16.49
N GLN A 29 4.63 -3.40 16.19
CA GLN A 29 4.40 -4.65 16.89
C GLN A 29 5.27 -5.77 16.40
N ALA A 30 5.36 -5.90 15.09
CA ALA A 30 6.06 -7.03 14.49
C ALA A 30 7.55 -6.85 14.50
N GLY A 31 8.01 -5.63 14.74
CA GLY A 31 9.43 -5.37 14.72
C GLY A 31 10.07 -5.71 13.39
N SER A 32 9.35 -6.22 12.44
CA SER A 32 9.85 -6.50 11.10
C SER A 32 9.23 -7.75 10.51
N ASP A 33 7.94 -7.89 10.70
CA ASP A 33 7.23 -8.92 9.95
C ASP A 33 7.15 -8.46 8.51
N VAL A 34 8.19 -8.76 7.75
CA VAL A 34 8.31 -8.33 6.36
C VAL A 34 7.14 -8.83 5.53
N GLN A 35 6.66 -10.03 5.81
CA GLN A 35 5.54 -10.60 5.08
C GLN A 35 4.28 -9.76 5.24
N THR A 36 3.97 -9.35 6.47
CA THR A 36 2.82 -8.50 6.74
C THR A 36 2.99 -7.14 6.11
N LEU A 37 4.19 -6.56 6.18
CA LEU A 37 4.45 -5.26 5.57
C LEU A 37 4.26 -5.32 4.07
N CYS A 38 4.79 -6.36 3.42
CA CYS A 38 4.65 -6.51 1.97
C CYS A 38 3.18 -6.71 1.58
N LEU A 39 2.43 -7.44 2.38
CA LEU A 39 1.00 -7.64 2.13
C LEU A 39 0.25 -6.31 2.17
N LEU A 40 0.48 -5.51 3.21
CA LEU A 40 -0.18 -4.23 3.34
C LEU A 40 0.20 -3.27 2.22
N MET A 41 1.47 -3.31 1.80
CA MET A 41 1.91 -2.50 0.66
C MET A 41 1.24 -2.95 -0.63
N SER A 42 1.06 -4.26 -0.81
CA SER A 42 0.38 -4.80 -1.98
C SER A 42 -1.08 -4.34 -2.03
N ILE A 43 -1.76 -4.37 -0.88
CA ILE A 43 -3.15 -3.91 -0.80
C ILE A 43 -3.23 -2.42 -1.12
N SER A 44 -2.31 -1.63 -0.57
CA SER A 44 -2.27 -0.19 -0.84
C SER A 44 -2.07 0.08 -2.32
N LYS A 45 -1.19 -0.68 -2.97
CA LYS A 45 -0.95 -0.54 -4.41
C LYS A 45 -2.22 -0.87 -5.18
N ASP A 46 -2.90 -1.96 -4.83
CA ASP A 46 -4.11 -2.36 -5.55
C ASP A 46 -5.21 -1.31 -5.41
N VAL A 47 -5.40 -0.77 -4.22
CA VAL A 47 -6.38 0.30 -3.99
C VAL A 47 -6.04 1.52 -4.85
N THR A 48 -4.76 1.87 -4.92
CA THR A 48 -4.31 3.01 -5.69
C THR A 48 -4.48 2.77 -7.19
N GLU A 49 -4.21 1.56 -7.66
CA GLU A 49 -4.43 1.21 -9.08
C GLU A 49 -5.88 1.38 -9.48
N ARG A 50 -6.81 0.95 -8.62
CA ARG A 50 -8.23 1.10 -8.90
C ARG A 50 -8.64 2.55 -8.95
N TYR A 51 -8.10 3.35 -8.04
CA TYR A 51 -8.39 4.78 -8.04
C TYR A 51 -7.89 5.43 -9.33
N VAL A 52 -6.67 5.13 -9.74
CA VAL A 52 -6.08 5.72 -10.95
C VAL A 52 -6.87 5.30 -12.19
N ALA A 53 -7.37 4.05 -12.22
CA ALA A 53 -8.14 3.56 -13.36
C ALA A 53 -9.39 4.41 -13.60
N THR A 54 -9.98 4.95 -12.53
CA THR A 54 -11.17 5.79 -12.66
C THR A 54 -10.87 7.28 -12.59
N ASN A 55 -9.63 7.65 -12.27
CA ASN A 55 -9.21 9.04 -12.14
C ASN A 55 -7.87 9.24 -12.83
N PRO A 56 -7.79 9.02 -14.16
CA PRO A 56 -6.50 9.05 -14.85
C PRO A 56 -5.86 10.43 -14.92
N GLU A 57 -6.61 11.48 -14.59
CA GLU A 57 -6.09 12.83 -14.60
C GLU A 57 -5.35 13.20 -13.30
N ASP A 58 -5.41 12.34 -12.28
CA ASP A 58 -4.78 12.65 -11.00
C ASP A 58 -3.31 12.25 -11.04
N VAL A 59 -2.49 13.20 -11.50
CA VAL A 59 -1.07 12.95 -11.74
C VAL A 59 -0.32 12.67 -10.44
N GLN A 60 -0.68 13.34 -9.36
CA GLN A 60 -0.02 13.12 -8.07
C GLN A 60 -0.19 11.69 -7.58
N ILE A 61 -1.38 11.15 -7.74
CA ILE A 61 -1.66 9.78 -7.31
C ILE A 61 -0.97 8.78 -8.25
N GLN A 62 -0.88 9.11 -9.54
CA GLN A 62 -0.13 8.26 -10.47
C GLN A 62 1.34 8.16 -10.06
N GLN A 63 1.94 9.27 -9.65
CA GLN A 63 3.32 9.28 -9.19
C GLN A 63 3.47 8.47 -7.90
N ARG A 64 2.51 8.59 -7.00
CA ARG A 64 2.49 7.80 -5.78
C ARG A 64 2.43 6.31 -6.10
N LEU A 65 1.61 5.93 -7.09
CA LEU A 65 1.49 4.54 -7.50
C LEU A 65 2.83 4.00 -8.01
N MET A 66 3.55 4.80 -8.79
CA MET A 66 4.87 4.38 -9.27
C MET A 66 5.82 4.11 -8.11
N ALA A 67 5.83 5.01 -7.11
CA ALA A 67 6.65 4.82 -5.94
C ALA A 67 6.25 3.57 -5.15
N MET A 68 4.94 3.33 -5.03
CA MET A 68 4.43 2.14 -4.35
C MET A 68 4.89 0.85 -5.03
N ARG A 69 4.89 0.85 -6.36
CA ARG A 69 5.34 -0.33 -7.10
C ARG A 69 6.82 -0.61 -6.86
N GLN A 70 7.63 0.44 -6.80
CA GLN A 70 9.06 0.28 -6.51
C GLN A 70 9.27 -0.22 -5.08
N ASP A 71 8.56 0.38 -4.14
CA ASP A 71 8.67 -0.01 -2.73
C ASP A 71 8.23 -1.45 -2.52
N LEU A 72 7.15 -1.87 -3.20
CA LEU A 72 6.68 -3.24 -3.09
C LEU A 72 7.69 -4.21 -3.64
N ARG A 73 8.32 -3.89 -4.78
CA ARG A 73 9.36 -4.75 -5.35
C ARG A 73 10.52 -4.92 -4.37
N ALA A 74 10.94 -3.82 -3.74
CA ALA A 74 12.00 -3.86 -2.74
C ALA A 74 11.60 -4.71 -1.54
N CYS A 75 10.35 -4.56 -1.09
CA CYS A 75 9.83 -5.33 0.02
C CYS A 75 9.84 -6.82 -0.29
N LEU A 76 9.37 -7.19 -1.49
CA LEU A 76 9.34 -8.59 -1.91
C LEU A 76 10.74 -9.17 -2.07
N ALA A 77 11.68 -8.37 -2.55
CA ALA A 77 13.07 -8.80 -2.64
C ALA A 77 13.65 -9.09 -1.25
N ASN A 78 13.36 -8.23 -0.29
CA ASN A 78 13.80 -8.46 1.09
C ASN A 78 13.17 -9.71 1.69
N GLN A 79 11.90 -9.95 1.37
CA GLN A 79 11.20 -11.14 1.83
C GLN A 79 11.85 -12.40 1.25
N ALA A 80 12.20 -12.37 -0.02
CA ALA A 80 12.86 -13.50 -0.67
C ALA A 80 14.24 -13.77 -0.04
N GLU A 81 14.99 -12.72 0.25
CA GLU A 81 16.26 -12.86 0.94
C GLU A 81 16.10 -13.50 2.32
N ALA A 82 15.10 -13.03 3.06
CA ALA A 82 14.84 -13.59 4.39
C ALA A 82 14.51 -15.07 4.30
N HIS A 83 13.75 -15.47 3.29
CA HIS A 83 13.42 -16.89 3.08
C HIS A 83 14.66 -17.70 2.70
N ALA A 84 15.51 -17.13 1.86
CA ALA A 84 16.75 -17.81 1.48
C ALA A 84 17.65 -18.05 2.69
N TRP A 85 17.74 -17.07 3.58
CA TRP A 85 18.51 -17.21 4.81
C TRP A 85 17.92 -18.28 5.72
N ALA A 86 16.58 -18.34 5.80
CA ALA A 86 15.90 -19.31 6.65
C ALA A 86 16.10 -20.74 6.13
N ASP A 87 16.19 -20.89 4.81
CA ASP A 87 16.34 -22.20 4.20
C ASP A 87 17.78 -22.72 4.23
N SER A 88 18.74 -21.85 4.49
CA SER A 88 20.11 -22.28 4.60
C SER A 88 20.50 -22.51 6.05
#